data_8b8ef8d0ffa7220469a703227c324e45
#
_entry.id   8b8ef8d0ffa7220469a703227c324e45
#
_cell.length_a   1.000
_cell.length_b   1.000
_cell.length_c   1.000
_cell.angle_alpha   90.00
_cell.angle_beta   90.00
_cell.angle_gamma   90.00
#
_symmetry.space_group_name_H-M   'P 1'
#
loop_
_entity.id
_entity.type
_entity.pdbx_description
1 polymer ?
#
loop_
_entity_poly.entity_id
_entity_poly.type
_entity_poly.pdbx_seq_one_letter_code
_entity_poly.pdbx_strand_id
1 'polypeptide(L)'
;MAADFFEAIRLGDQTAVDDAIAGDAALLTTRDPAGLSPVMAAAYGGHPRLAERLATSVAATRDGLGLFEAAVVGDVAVVRRKLSEGAEIEDRTDDGYTPLHLAAYFGRLEVARFLLERGADPNAVARNESRVTPLHSAVARHHRDVAGVLLAFGASANVVQHGGWTPLHSAAQGGDEATVDLLLLRGADPTRPADDGRTPIDVATEGGYGALAGLLREATRD
;
A
#
# COMPACT_ATOMS: atom_id res chain seq x y z
N MET A 1 -4.09 26.17 14.68
CA MET A 1 -4.91 25.96 13.44
C MET A 1 -4.42 24.78 12.61
N ALA A 2 -3.26 24.82 11.91
CA ALA A 2 -2.86 23.65 11.09
C ALA A 2 -2.55 22.39 11.93
N ALA A 3 -1.89 22.53 13.09
CA ALA A 3 -1.63 21.40 13.99
C ALA A 3 -2.92 20.75 14.50
N ASP A 4 -3.89 21.55 14.90
CA ASP A 4 -5.20 21.06 15.37
C ASP A 4 -6.00 20.40 14.24
N PHE A 5 -5.85 20.90 13.02
CA PHE A 5 -6.47 20.32 11.82
C PHE A 5 -5.94 18.90 11.54
N PHE A 6 -4.62 18.70 11.53
CA PHE A 6 -4.04 17.38 11.35
C PHE A 6 -4.27 16.45 12.54
N GLU A 7 -4.43 17.00 13.76
CA GLU A 7 -4.86 16.20 14.91
C GLU A 7 -6.30 15.69 14.73
N ALA A 8 -7.22 16.56 14.31
CA ALA A 8 -8.59 16.15 14.00
C ALA A 8 -8.64 15.08 12.89
N ILE A 9 -7.79 15.19 11.87
CA ILE A 9 -7.66 14.17 10.82
C ILE A 9 -7.18 12.84 11.42
N ARG A 10 -6.15 12.83 12.28
CA ARG A 10 -5.65 11.61 12.92
C ARG A 10 -6.67 10.92 13.80
N LEU A 11 -7.51 11.70 14.47
CA LEU A 11 -8.62 11.20 15.31
C LEU A 11 -9.85 10.78 14.48
N GLY A 12 -9.89 11.11 13.19
CA GLY A 12 -11.06 10.89 12.33
C GLY A 12 -12.24 11.77 12.69
N ASP A 13 -12.01 12.89 13.39
CA ASP A 13 -13.05 13.86 13.79
C ASP A 13 -13.50 14.68 12.59
N GLN A 14 -14.50 14.17 11.91
CA GLN A 14 -15.04 14.71 10.68
C GLN A 14 -15.61 16.13 10.88
N THR A 15 -16.26 16.38 12.02
CA THR A 15 -16.86 17.68 12.32
C THR A 15 -15.78 18.74 12.51
N ALA A 16 -14.77 18.44 13.32
CA ALA A 16 -13.66 19.36 13.54
C ALA A 16 -12.88 19.64 12.24
N VAL A 17 -12.73 18.65 11.37
CA VAL A 17 -12.09 18.82 10.04
C VAL A 17 -12.93 19.72 9.15
N ASP A 18 -14.25 19.54 9.09
CA ASP A 18 -15.16 20.35 8.28
C ASP A 18 -15.19 21.80 8.76
N ASP A 19 -15.28 22.02 10.07
CA ASP A 19 -15.28 23.36 10.68
C ASP A 19 -13.95 24.09 10.40
N ALA A 20 -12.82 23.37 10.48
CA ALA A 20 -11.53 23.94 10.15
C ALA A 20 -11.43 24.38 8.69
N ILE A 21 -11.88 23.53 7.75
CA ILE A 21 -11.89 23.84 6.31
C ILE A 21 -12.84 25.00 6.00
N ALA A 22 -14.00 25.07 6.66
CA ALA A 22 -14.94 26.18 6.51
C ALA A 22 -14.36 27.52 6.99
N GLY A 23 -13.51 27.47 8.02
CA GLY A 23 -12.79 28.65 8.52
C GLY A 23 -11.58 29.05 7.66
N ASP A 24 -10.88 28.08 7.08
CA ASP A 24 -9.70 28.31 6.26
C ASP A 24 -9.52 27.18 5.23
N ALA A 25 -9.98 27.40 4.01
CA ALA A 25 -9.86 26.44 2.91
C ALA A 25 -8.40 26.18 2.47
N ALA A 26 -7.45 27.05 2.82
CA ALA A 26 -6.03 26.86 2.51
C ALA A 26 -5.44 25.63 3.25
N LEU A 27 -6.08 25.18 4.33
CA LEU A 27 -5.70 23.94 5.04
C LEU A 27 -5.69 22.71 4.14
N LEU A 28 -6.53 22.67 3.10
CA LEU A 28 -6.59 21.56 2.14
C LEU A 28 -5.29 21.34 1.36
N THR A 29 -4.44 22.36 1.25
CA THR A 29 -3.17 22.30 0.52
C THR A 29 -1.94 22.30 1.43
N THR A 30 -2.16 22.30 2.75
CA THR A 30 -1.07 22.24 3.74
C THR A 30 -0.49 20.83 3.84
N ARG A 31 0.65 20.72 4.50
CA ARG A 31 1.26 19.44 4.84
C ARG A 31 1.54 19.38 6.34
N ASP A 32 1.48 18.17 6.89
CA ASP A 32 1.84 17.94 8.27
C ASP A 32 3.39 17.91 8.43
N PRO A 33 3.92 17.80 9.66
CA PRO A 33 5.37 17.75 9.90
C PRO A 33 6.08 16.56 9.23
N ALA A 34 5.34 15.50 8.85
CA ALA A 34 5.86 14.36 8.10
C ALA A 34 5.74 14.55 6.57
N GLY A 35 5.29 15.74 6.10
CA GLY A 35 5.10 16.04 4.69
C GLY A 35 3.81 15.49 4.07
N LEU A 36 2.92 14.88 4.87
CA LEU A 36 1.68 14.28 4.37
C LEU A 36 0.63 15.36 4.08
N SER A 37 -0.02 15.24 2.92
CA SER A 37 -1.23 16.02 2.64
C SER A 37 -2.40 15.57 3.55
N PRO A 38 -3.46 16.38 3.71
CA PRO A 38 -4.64 16.00 4.47
C PRO A 38 -5.26 14.66 4.02
N VAL A 39 -5.30 14.42 2.70
CA VAL A 39 -5.79 13.17 2.12
C VAL A 39 -4.94 11.98 2.55
N MET A 40 -3.63 12.10 2.45
CA MET A 40 -2.70 11.03 2.83
C MET A 40 -2.71 10.80 4.35
N ALA A 41 -2.74 11.87 5.14
CA ALA A 41 -2.82 11.77 6.60
C ALA A 41 -4.08 11.01 7.05
N ALA A 42 -5.24 11.29 6.45
CA ALA A 42 -6.48 10.57 6.73
C ALA A 42 -6.41 9.10 6.31
N ALA A 43 -5.83 8.80 5.14
CA ALA A 43 -5.70 7.43 4.64
C ALA A 43 -4.76 6.59 5.52
N TYR A 44 -3.58 7.11 5.86
CA TYR A 44 -2.63 6.43 6.77
C TYR A 44 -3.17 6.32 8.19
N GLY A 45 -3.99 7.28 8.63
CA GLY A 45 -4.69 7.24 9.92
C GLY A 45 -5.80 6.18 10.00
N GLY A 46 -6.09 5.47 8.91
CA GLY A 46 -7.14 4.45 8.87
C GLY A 46 -8.55 5.02 8.70
N HIS A 47 -8.66 6.24 8.18
CA HIS A 47 -9.92 6.95 7.94
C HIS A 47 -10.26 7.09 6.44
N PRO A 48 -10.54 5.97 5.72
CA PRO A 48 -10.69 6.00 4.26
C PRO A 48 -11.83 6.90 3.78
N ARG A 49 -12.96 6.95 4.51
CA ARG A 49 -14.08 7.85 4.16
C ARG A 49 -13.71 9.33 4.31
N LEU A 50 -12.92 9.67 5.32
CA LEU A 50 -12.41 11.03 5.49
C LEU A 50 -11.43 11.37 4.38
N ALA A 51 -10.55 10.44 4.00
CA ALA A 51 -9.63 10.62 2.89
C ALA A 51 -10.36 10.89 1.56
N GLU A 52 -11.42 10.14 1.26
CA GLU A 52 -12.26 10.33 0.06
C GLU A 52 -12.97 11.69 0.07
N ARG A 53 -13.49 12.13 1.22
CA ARG A 53 -14.11 13.45 1.36
C ARG A 53 -13.09 14.57 1.16
N LEU A 54 -11.94 14.47 1.83
CA LEU A 54 -10.86 15.43 1.65
C LEU A 54 -10.39 15.48 0.20
N ALA A 55 -10.29 14.33 -0.47
CA ALA A 55 -9.94 14.26 -1.88
C ALA A 55 -10.96 15.02 -2.75
N THR A 56 -12.26 14.90 -2.46
CA THR A 56 -13.30 15.65 -3.16
C THR A 56 -13.13 17.16 -2.94
N SER A 57 -12.85 17.59 -1.70
CA SER A 57 -12.62 19.00 -1.37
C SER A 57 -11.35 19.54 -2.04
N VAL A 58 -10.26 18.77 -2.02
CA VAL A 58 -8.99 19.12 -2.70
C VAL A 58 -9.19 19.17 -4.23
N ALA A 59 -9.97 18.26 -4.82
CA ALA A 59 -10.24 18.25 -6.26
C ALA A 59 -10.94 19.55 -6.74
N ALA A 60 -11.69 20.22 -5.85
CA ALA A 60 -12.32 21.51 -6.12
C ALA A 60 -11.35 22.70 -6.02
N THR A 61 -10.15 22.52 -5.50
CA THR A 61 -9.12 23.58 -5.45
C THR A 61 -8.45 23.77 -6.81
N ARG A 62 -7.73 24.88 -6.97
CA ARG A 62 -7.02 25.21 -8.22
C ARG A 62 -6.03 24.14 -8.64
N ASP A 63 -5.31 23.55 -7.66
CA ASP A 63 -4.23 22.59 -7.93
C ASP A 63 -4.75 21.15 -8.05
N GLY A 64 -5.94 20.87 -7.48
CA GLY A 64 -6.57 19.57 -7.50
C GLY A 64 -5.76 18.48 -6.79
N LEU A 65 -6.18 17.23 -6.94
CA LEU A 65 -5.44 16.08 -6.41
C LEU A 65 -4.11 15.86 -7.13
N GLY A 66 -3.06 15.59 -6.37
CA GLY A 66 -1.78 15.09 -6.86
C GLY A 66 -1.82 13.62 -7.27
N LEU A 67 -0.72 13.15 -7.85
CA LEU A 67 -0.58 11.75 -8.31
C LEU A 67 -0.71 10.76 -7.14
N PHE A 68 -0.04 11.03 -6.02
CA PHE A 68 -0.01 10.13 -4.86
C PHE A 68 -1.37 10.09 -4.14
N GLU A 69 -2.01 11.23 -3.95
CA GLU A 69 -3.36 11.29 -3.36
C GLU A 69 -4.36 10.52 -4.23
N ALA A 70 -4.29 10.67 -5.56
CA ALA A 70 -5.15 9.94 -6.48
C ALA A 70 -4.90 8.43 -6.41
N ALA A 71 -3.64 8.00 -6.28
CA ALA A 71 -3.30 6.59 -6.10
C ALA A 71 -3.84 6.03 -4.77
N VAL A 72 -3.81 6.82 -3.69
CA VAL A 72 -4.32 6.45 -2.37
C VAL A 72 -5.84 6.30 -2.35
N VAL A 73 -6.58 7.23 -2.98
CA VAL A 73 -8.06 7.17 -2.98
C VAL A 73 -8.62 6.28 -4.10
N GLY A 74 -7.81 5.91 -5.10
CA GLY A 74 -8.22 5.04 -6.19
C GLY A 74 -8.78 5.77 -7.42
N ASP A 75 -8.48 7.06 -7.59
CA ASP A 75 -8.96 7.85 -8.73
C ASP A 75 -8.07 7.65 -9.97
N VAL A 76 -8.40 6.65 -10.76
CA VAL A 76 -7.70 6.34 -12.03
C VAL A 76 -7.73 7.52 -13.02
N ALA A 77 -8.81 8.31 -13.03
CA ALA A 77 -8.92 9.41 -13.98
C ALA A 77 -7.91 10.52 -13.67
N VAL A 78 -7.74 10.84 -12.38
CA VAL A 78 -6.72 11.79 -11.94
C VAL A 78 -5.32 11.23 -12.14
N VAL A 79 -5.06 9.95 -11.81
CA VAL A 79 -3.75 9.30 -12.07
C VAL A 79 -3.39 9.43 -13.56
N ARG A 80 -4.32 9.07 -14.46
CA ARG A 80 -4.14 9.20 -15.92
C ARG A 80 -3.80 10.63 -16.33
N ARG A 81 -4.57 11.60 -15.82
CA ARG A 81 -4.34 13.02 -16.12
C ARG A 81 -2.97 13.47 -15.65
N LYS A 82 -2.56 13.16 -14.41
CA LYS A 82 -1.27 13.56 -13.86
C LYS A 82 -0.08 13.00 -14.66
N LEU A 83 -0.15 11.74 -15.08
CA LEU A 83 0.86 11.17 -15.96
C LEU A 83 0.89 11.86 -17.34
N SER A 84 -0.27 12.26 -17.89
CA SER A 84 -0.32 13.03 -19.14
C SER A 84 0.17 14.48 -18.99
N GLU A 85 0.14 15.06 -17.81
CA GLU A 85 0.66 16.37 -17.44
C GLU A 85 2.19 16.36 -17.18
N GLY A 86 2.84 15.18 -17.20
CA GLY A 86 4.29 15.05 -17.09
C GLY A 86 4.77 14.48 -15.75
N ALA A 87 3.88 14.01 -14.87
CA ALA A 87 4.32 13.24 -13.72
C ALA A 87 4.90 11.89 -14.18
N GLU A 88 5.97 11.45 -13.53
CA GLU A 88 6.62 10.20 -13.87
C GLU A 88 5.92 9.03 -13.14
N ILE A 89 5.80 7.89 -13.82
CA ILE A 89 5.11 6.70 -13.26
C ILE A 89 5.84 6.12 -12.05
N GLU A 90 7.17 6.35 -11.96
CA GLU A 90 8.04 5.94 -10.85
C GLU A 90 8.39 7.09 -9.90
N ASP A 91 7.67 8.22 -9.97
CA ASP A 91 7.79 9.30 -8.98
C ASP A 91 7.64 8.73 -7.57
N ARG A 92 8.29 9.37 -6.60
CA ARG A 92 8.32 8.86 -5.23
C ARG A 92 7.88 9.93 -4.24
N THR A 93 7.16 9.46 -3.24
CA THR A 93 6.89 10.24 -2.03
C THR A 93 8.18 10.50 -1.24
N ASP A 94 8.17 11.41 -0.28
CA ASP A 94 9.34 11.72 0.55
C ASP A 94 9.84 10.48 1.33
N ASP A 95 8.95 9.56 1.68
CA ASP A 95 9.24 8.27 2.30
C ASP A 95 9.55 7.14 1.30
N GLY A 96 9.71 7.48 0.01
CA GLY A 96 10.28 6.63 -1.04
C GLY A 96 9.32 5.66 -1.72
N TYR A 97 8.00 5.79 -1.54
CA TYR A 97 6.99 4.94 -2.19
C TYR A 97 6.60 5.46 -3.58
N THR A 98 6.42 4.55 -4.53
CA THR A 98 5.85 4.89 -5.86
C THR A 98 4.31 4.89 -5.80
N PRO A 99 3.62 5.45 -6.81
CA PRO A 99 2.16 5.34 -6.93
C PRO A 99 1.66 3.89 -6.86
N LEU A 100 2.42 2.94 -7.42
CA LEU A 100 2.08 1.51 -7.38
C LEU A 100 2.17 0.93 -5.95
N HIS A 101 3.15 1.34 -5.14
CA HIS A 101 3.21 0.96 -3.72
C HIS A 101 1.97 1.44 -2.97
N LEU A 102 1.56 2.70 -3.18
CA LEU A 102 0.38 3.28 -2.53
C LEU A 102 -0.89 2.57 -2.97
N ALA A 103 -1.07 2.37 -4.27
CA ALA A 103 -2.21 1.61 -4.80
C ALA A 103 -2.28 0.21 -4.19
N ALA A 104 -1.14 -0.46 -4.05
CA ALA A 104 -1.05 -1.79 -3.44
C ALA A 104 -1.36 -1.79 -1.94
N TYR A 105 -0.82 -0.83 -1.21
CA TYR A 105 -1.05 -0.70 0.24
C TYR A 105 -2.52 -0.38 0.58
N PHE A 106 -3.18 0.45 -0.24
CA PHE A 106 -4.56 0.86 -0.03
C PHE A 106 -5.59 0.01 -0.81
N GLY A 107 -5.16 -1.07 -1.47
CA GLY A 107 -6.05 -2.01 -2.17
C GLY A 107 -6.74 -1.40 -3.40
N ARG A 108 -6.09 -0.48 -4.08
CA ARG A 108 -6.68 0.23 -5.23
C ARG A 108 -6.44 -0.53 -6.53
N LEU A 109 -7.18 -1.61 -6.72
CA LEU A 109 -7.00 -2.57 -7.81
C LEU A 109 -6.94 -1.91 -9.19
N GLU A 110 -7.87 -1.02 -9.50
CA GLU A 110 -7.95 -0.39 -10.82
C GLU A 110 -6.77 0.56 -11.08
N VAL A 111 -6.30 1.26 -10.04
CA VAL A 111 -5.08 2.10 -10.14
C VAL A 111 -3.86 1.21 -10.32
N ALA A 112 -3.72 0.14 -9.53
CA ALA A 112 -2.59 -0.79 -9.66
C ALA A 112 -2.53 -1.40 -11.07
N ARG A 113 -3.66 -1.89 -11.59
CA ARG A 113 -3.76 -2.42 -12.95
C ARG A 113 -3.37 -1.37 -13.98
N PHE A 114 -3.94 -0.17 -13.89
CA PHE A 114 -3.65 0.92 -14.82
C PHE A 114 -2.16 1.29 -14.85
N LEU A 115 -1.52 1.39 -13.67
CA LEU A 115 -0.09 1.70 -13.58
C LEU A 115 0.76 0.58 -14.20
N LEU A 116 0.45 -0.68 -13.91
CA LEU A 116 1.16 -1.85 -14.47
C LEU A 116 1.01 -1.93 -16.00
N GLU A 117 -0.17 -1.69 -16.54
CA GLU A 117 -0.42 -1.61 -18.00
C GLU A 117 0.37 -0.49 -18.68
N ARG A 118 0.76 0.54 -17.92
CA ARG A 118 1.60 1.66 -18.38
C ARG A 118 3.09 1.47 -18.12
N GLY A 119 3.50 0.30 -17.62
CA GLY A 119 4.89 -0.08 -17.45
C GLY A 119 5.48 0.29 -16.09
N ALA A 120 4.66 0.53 -15.06
CA ALA A 120 5.17 0.63 -13.70
C ALA A 120 5.89 -0.67 -13.31
N ASP A 121 7.03 -0.55 -12.64
CA ASP A 121 7.81 -1.71 -12.21
C ASP A 121 7.12 -2.43 -11.04
N PRO A 122 6.60 -3.67 -11.24
CA PRO A 122 5.97 -4.45 -10.17
C PRO A 122 6.92 -4.83 -9.04
N ASN A 123 8.24 -4.73 -9.30
CA ASN A 123 9.30 -5.05 -8.34
C ASN A 123 10.00 -3.79 -7.79
N ALA A 124 9.46 -2.61 -8.01
CA ALA A 124 10.02 -1.38 -7.47
C ALA A 124 10.24 -1.52 -5.95
N VAL A 125 11.44 -1.20 -5.48
CA VAL A 125 11.78 -1.25 -4.05
C VAL A 125 11.61 0.14 -3.45
N ALA A 126 10.91 0.26 -2.34
CA ALA A 126 10.78 1.53 -1.62
C ALA A 126 12.16 2.05 -1.17
N ARG A 127 12.38 3.37 -1.29
CA ARG A 127 13.67 4.00 -0.94
C ARG A 127 13.70 4.42 0.53
N ASN A 128 13.35 3.48 1.41
CA ASN A 128 13.39 3.65 2.86
C ASN A 128 13.97 2.39 3.52
N GLU A 129 14.10 2.38 4.83
CA GLU A 129 14.69 1.25 5.57
C GLU A 129 13.91 -0.06 5.41
N SER A 130 12.60 0.00 5.23
CA SER A 130 11.76 -1.21 5.10
C SER A 130 11.99 -1.96 3.78
N ARG A 131 12.41 -1.25 2.70
CA ARG A 131 12.69 -1.82 1.37
C ARG A 131 11.56 -2.70 0.81
N VAL A 132 10.33 -2.39 1.15
CA VAL A 132 9.16 -3.14 0.66
C VAL A 132 8.96 -2.95 -0.85
N THR A 133 8.34 -3.93 -1.48
CA THR A 133 7.82 -3.81 -2.85
C THR A 133 6.29 -3.66 -2.82
N PRO A 134 5.64 -3.31 -3.95
CA PRO A 134 4.17 -3.28 -4.02
C PRO A 134 3.53 -4.60 -3.57
N LEU A 135 4.15 -5.76 -3.89
CA LEU A 135 3.64 -7.06 -3.47
C LEU A 135 3.66 -7.23 -1.94
N HIS A 136 4.74 -6.81 -1.25
CA HIS A 136 4.78 -6.80 0.22
C HIS A 136 3.65 -5.93 0.79
N SER A 137 3.44 -4.75 0.22
CA SER A 137 2.39 -3.82 0.66
C SER A 137 0.99 -4.43 0.53
N ALA A 138 0.69 -5.05 -0.63
CA ALA A 138 -0.60 -5.70 -0.88
C ALA A 138 -0.85 -6.87 0.08
N VAL A 139 0.15 -7.75 0.27
CA VAL A 139 0.04 -8.94 1.12
C VAL A 139 -0.11 -8.55 2.59
N ALA A 140 0.71 -7.62 3.09
CA ALA A 140 0.64 -7.15 4.48
C ALA A 140 -0.71 -6.49 4.84
N ARG A 141 -1.45 -6.03 3.83
CA ARG A 141 -2.77 -5.40 3.99
C ARG A 141 -3.93 -6.30 3.54
N HIS A 142 -3.66 -7.58 3.25
CA HIS A 142 -4.65 -8.58 2.81
C HIS A 142 -5.39 -8.22 1.51
N HIS A 143 -4.75 -7.44 0.62
CA HIS A 143 -5.29 -7.08 -0.70
C HIS A 143 -4.93 -8.13 -1.74
N ARG A 144 -5.55 -9.31 -1.64
CA ARG A 144 -5.25 -10.49 -2.47
C ARG A 144 -5.46 -10.25 -3.97
N ASP A 145 -6.48 -9.49 -4.32
CA ASP A 145 -6.78 -9.13 -5.71
C ASP A 145 -5.65 -8.29 -6.33
N VAL A 146 -5.14 -7.31 -5.59
CA VAL A 146 -3.98 -6.50 -6.00
C VAL A 146 -2.72 -7.37 -6.06
N ALA A 147 -2.49 -8.24 -5.08
CA ALA A 147 -1.36 -9.17 -5.10
C ALA A 147 -1.42 -10.09 -6.34
N GLY A 148 -2.62 -10.58 -6.70
CA GLY A 148 -2.84 -11.38 -7.90
C GLY A 148 -2.47 -10.65 -9.19
N VAL A 149 -2.86 -9.39 -9.31
CA VAL A 149 -2.51 -8.55 -10.47
C VAL A 149 -1.00 -8.27 -10.52
N LEU A 150 -0.39 -7.89 -9.41
CA LEU A 150 1.07 -7.68 -9.32
C LEU A 150 1.85 -8.92 -9.80
N LEU A 151 1.47 -10.10 -9.30
CA LEU A 151 2.08 -11.37 -9.70
C LEU A 151 1.84 -11.70 -11.18
N ALA A 152 0.67 -11.36 -11.73
CA ALA A 152 0.37 -11.53 -13.15
C ALA A 152 1.23 -10.63 -14.04
N PHE A 153 1.63 -9.46 -13.54
CA PHE A 153 2.52 -8.53 -14.24
C PHE A 153 4.01 -8.72 -13.89
N GLY A 154 4.39 -9.83 -13.27
CA GLY A 154 5.79 -10.21 -13.06
C GLY A 154 6.40 -9.76 -11.73
N ALA A 155 5.59 -9.45 -10.73
CA ALA A 155 6.10 -9.31 -9.37
C ALA A 155 6.73 -10.63 -8.90
N SER A 156 7.92 -10.57 -8.32
CA SER A 156 8.60 -11.75 -7.79
C SER A 156 7.96 -12.19 -6.47
N ALA A 157 7.47 -13.43 -6.42
CA ALA A 157 6.91 -14.01 -5.18
C ALA A 157 7.98 -14.23 -4.09
N ASN A 158 9.27 -14.20 -4.45
CA ASN A 158 10.40 -14.46 -3.56
C ASN A 158 11.24 -13.20 -3.25
N VAL A 159 10.72 -12.00 -3.57
CA VAL A 159 11.40 -10.75 -3.22
C VAL A 159 11.51 -10.62 -1.70
N VAL A 160 12.60 -9.99 -1.23
CA VAL A 160 12.81 -9.77 0.21
C VAL A 160 12.77 -8.28 0.54
N GLN A 161 12.15 -7.97 1.65
CA GLN A 161 12.24 -6.67 2.32
C GLN A 161 13.31 -6.69 3.42
N HIS A 162 13.43 -5.62 4.20
CA HIS A 162 14.29 -5.59 5.37
C HIS A 162 14.02 -6.78 6.31
N GLY A 163 15.09 -7.38 6.85
CA GLY A 163 14.97 -8.55 7.70
C GLY A 163 14.85 -9.88 6.94
N GLY A 164 15.04 -9.89 5.61
CA GLY A 164 14.95 -11.11 4.79
C GLY A 164 13.53 -11.64 4.58
N TRP A 165 12.49 -10.90 5.01
CA TRP A 165 11.10 -11.33 4.89
C TRP A 165 10.62 -11.31 3.45
N THR A 166 9.95 -12.41 3.05
CA THR A 166 9.26 -12.53 1.76
C THR A 166 7.76 -12.22 1.92
N PRO A 167 7.01 -12.00 0.82
CA PRO A 167 5.56 -11.93 0.89
C PRO A 167 4.91 -13.15 1.57
N LEU A 168 5.51 -14.34 1.39
CA LEU A 168 5.00 -15.57 2.01
C LEU A 168 5.13 -15.56 3.54
N HIS A 169 6.20 -14.96 4.10
CA HIS A 169 6.29 -14.75 5.55
C HIS A 169 5.14 -13.87 6.06
N SER A 170 4.85 -12.77 5.35
CA SER A 170 3.77 -11.86 5.73
C SER A 170 2.40 -12.51 5.65
N ALA A 171 2.13 -13.30 4.61
CA ALA A 171 0.89 -14.06 4.48
C ALA A 171 0.73 -15.12 5.58
N ALA A 172 1.84 -15.82 5.90
CA ALA A 172 1.88 -16.81 6.97
C ALA A 172 1.64 -16.19 8.36
N GLN A 173 2.21 -15.00 8.61
CA GLN A 173 2.00 -14.24 9.85
C GLN A 173 0.53 -13.83 10.02
N GLY A 174 -0.14 -13.45 8.93
CA GLY A 174 -1.54 -13.06 8.94
C GLY A 174 -2.52 -14.23 8.90
N GLY A 175 -2.06 -15.48 8.78
CA GLY A 175 -2.92 -16.66 8.65
C GLY A 175 -3.75 -16.66 7.34
N ASP A 176 -3.30 -15.95 6.31
CA ASP A 176 -4.03 -15.75 5.06
C ASP A 176 -3.78 -16.91 4.08
N GLU A 177 -4.50 -18.02 4.29
CA GLU A 177 -4.40 -19.23 3.44
C GLU A 177 -4.57 -18.91 1.95
N ALA A 178 -5.55 -18.05 1.62
CA ALA A 178 -5.84 -17.75 0.22
C ALA A 178 -4.72 -16.97 -0.48
N THR A 179 -4.01 -16.11 0.25
CA THR A 179 -2.82 -15.43 -0.26
C THR A 179 -1.61 -16.36 -0.27
N VAL A 180 -1.48 -17.27 0.70
CA VAL A 180 -0.45 -18.32 0.70
C VAL A 180 -0.58 -19.19 -0.55
N ASP A 181 -1.76 -19.72 -0.84
CA ASP A 181 -2.03 -20.52 -2.05
C ASP A 181 -1.65 -19.76 -3.32
N LEU A 182 -2.06 -18.49 -3.41
CA LEU A 182 -1.71 -17.64 -4.56
C LEU A 182 -0.19 -17.51 -4.73
N LEU A 183 0.55 -17.28 -3.64
CA LEU A 183 2.00 -17.12 -3.66
C LEU A 183 2.71 -18.45 -4.03
N LEU A 184 2.27 -19.57 -3.46
CA LEU A 184 2.81 -20.89 -3.79
C LEU A 184 2.59 -21.24 -5.29
N LEU A 185 1.40 -20.98 -5.83
CA LEU A 185 1.10 -21.13 -7.26
C LEU A 185 1.99 -20.26 -8.17
N ARG A 186 2.62 -19.22 -7.62
CA ARG A 186 3.56 -18.34 -8.32
C ARG A 186 5.01 -18.59 -7.93
N GLY A 187 5.30 -19.74 -7.34
CA GLY A 187 6.66 -20.22 -7.04
C GLY A 187 7.29 -19.58 -5.80
N ALA A 188 6.48 -19.14 -4.83
CA ALA A 188 7.02 -18.73 -3.54
C ALA A 188 7.65 -19.92 -2.81
N ASP A 189 8.83 -19.71 -2.23
CA ASP A 189 9.60 -20.74 -1.53
C ASP A 189 9.20 -20.76 -0.02
N PRO A 190 8.50 -21.82 0.44
CA PRO A 190 8.09 -21.93 1.83
C PRO A 190 9.22 -22.26 2.79
N THR A 191 10.40 -22.62 2.28
CA THR A 191 11.57 -23.01 3.08
C THR A 191 12.59 -21.88 3.23
N ARG A 192 12.40 -20.76 2.53
CA ARG A 192 13.33 -19.63 2.56
C ARG A 192 13.35 -19.00 3.95
N PRO A 193 14.49 -18.95 4.64
CA PRO A 193 14.58 -18.32 5.95
C PRO A 193 14.68 -16.79 5.81
N ALA A 194 14.12 -16.07 6.77
CA ALA A 194 14.41 -14.67 7.04
C ALA A 194 15.78 -14.51 7.71
N ASP A 195 16.22 -13.27 7.97
CA ASP A 195 17.54 -13.00 8.58
C ASP A 195 17.63 -13.54 10.03
N ASP A 196 16.50 -13.71 10.71
CA ASP A 196 16.40 -14.32 12.04
C ASP A 196 16.31 -15.86 12.01
N GLY A 197 16.39 -16.45 10.82
CA GLY A 197 16.35 -17.89 10.57
C GLY A 197 14.95 -18.50 10.47
N ARG A 198 13.87 -17.74 10.72
CA ARG A 198 12.51 -18.26 10.62
C ARG A 198 12.06 -18.41 9.17
N THR A 199 11.45 -19.54 8.87
CA THR A 199 10.78 -19.80 7.59
C THR A 199 9.31 -19.40 7.65
N PRO A 200 8.59 -19.25 6.52
CA PRO A 200 7.13 -19.09 6.52
C PRO A 200 6.40 -20.19 7.30
N ILE A 201 6.94 -21.42 7.31
CA ILE A 201 6.39 -22.55 8.08
C ILE A 201 6.49 -22.28 9.59
N ASP A 202 7.66 -21.77 10.04
CA ASP A 202 7.87 -21.44 11.46
C ASP A 202 6.95 -20.31 11.88
N VAL A 203 6.82 -19.26 11.06
CA VAL A 203 5.93 -18.11 11.31
C VAL A 203 4.47 -18.56 11.45
N ALA A 204 3.97 -19.43 10.55
CA ALA A 204 2.62 -19.96 10.65
C ALA A 204 2.42 -20.82 11.91
N THR A 205 3.45 -21.61 12.28
CA THR A 205 3.43 -22.49 13.47
C THR A 205 3.39 -21.64 14.75
N GLU A 206 4.24 -20.63 14.86
CA GLU A 206 4.30 -19.71 16.01
C GLU A 206 3.02 -18.87 16.14
N GLY A 207 2.41 -18.48 14.99
CA GLY A 207 1.13 -17.79 14.95
C GLY A 207 -0.09 -18.64 15.30
N GLY A 208 0.11 -19.95 15.54
CA GLY A 208 -0.98 -20.87 15.86
C GLY A 208 -1.78 -21.35 14.65
N TYR A 209 -1.34 -21.05 13.43
CA TYR A 209 -2.01 -21.45 12.18
C TYR A 209 -1.59 -22.86 11.74
N GLY A 210 -1.95 -23.88 12.54
CA GLY A 210 -1.49 -25.25 12.32
C GLY A 210 -1.88 -25.85 10.96
N ALA A 211 -3.10 -25.56 10.47
CA ALA A 211 -3.54 -26.00 9.15
C ALA A 211 -2.67 -25.37 8.04
N LEU A 212 -2.42 -24.06 8.12
CA LEU A 212 -1.56 -23.34 7.18
C LEU A 212 -0.11 -23.84 7.22
N ALA A 213 0.44 -24.10 8.40
CA ALA A 213 1.77 -24.72 8.54
C ALA A 213 1.82 -26.12 7.92
N GLY A 214 0.73 -26.87 7.97
CA GLY A 214 0.56 -28.16 7.28
C GLY A 214 0.63 -27.99 5.76
N LEU A 215 -0.16 -27.08 5.20
CA LEU A 215 -0.18 -26.74 3.77
C LEU A 215 1.20 -26.33 3.26
N LEU A 216 1.89 -25.44 4.00
CA LEU A 216 3.23 -25.01 3.66
C LEU A 216 4.25 -26.17 3.64
N ARG A 217 4.15 -27.13 4.60
CA ARG A 217 5.01 -28.34 4.62
C ARG A 217 4.71 -29.29 3.45
N GLU A 218 3.45 -29.38 3.02
CA GLU A 218 3.10 -30.19 1.86
C GLU A 218 3.72 -29.62 0.59
N ALA A 219 3.66 -28.28 0.43
CA ALA A 219 4.26 -27.59 -0.71
C ALA A 219 5.80 -27.72 -0.81
N THR A 220 6.48 -28.23 0.24
CA THR A 220 7.94 -28.51 0.17
C THR A 220 8.28 -29.89 -0.39
N ARG A 221 7.27 -30.72 -0.66
CA ARG A 221 7.47 -32.13 -1.09
C ARG A 221 7.33 -32.34 -2.60
N ASP A 222 6.78 -31.33 -3.26
CA ASP A 222 6.58 -31.29 -4.71
C ASP A 222 7.72 -30.52 -5.41
#